data_c18153b95230b59159dcbc3e3e2b7e35
#
_entry.id   c18153b95230b59159dcbc3e3e2b7e35
#
_cell.length_a   1.000
_cell.length_b   1.000
_cell.length_c   1.000
_cell.angle_alpha   90.00
_cell.angle_beta   90.00
_cell.angle_gamma   90.00
#
_symmetry.space_group_name_H-M   'P 1'
#
loop_
_entity.id
_entity.type
_entity.pdbx_description
1 polymer ?
#
loop_
_entity_poly.entity_id
_entity_poly.type
_entity_poly.pdbx_seq_one_letter_code
_entity_poly.pdbx_strand_id
1 'polypeptide(L)'
;MSTYMAKMGDTVRKWYILDAAGKPLGKTAVVAADLLRGKRKPEYTPHADCGDNVIIINAGKAVLTGNKGNQKFYRTHSGWVGGLKETPYRLLMQDKPELAMRVAVRGMMPKNTLSKNSMARLHIYADANFEQQAQKPEAYVVD
;
A
#
# COMPACT_ATOMS: atom_id res chain seq x y z
N MET A 1 -13.59 34.15 -7.98
CA MET A 1 -13.78 32.70 -7.81
C MET A 1 -12.44 32.09 -7.41
N SER A 2 -12.37 31.40 -6.28
CA SER A 2 -11.14 30.80 -5.78
C SER A 2 -11.26 29.28 -5.79
N THR A 3 -10.16 28.57 -6.10
CA THR A 3 -10.09 27.13 -6.03
C THR A 3 -9.91 26.69 -4.59
N TYR A 4 -10.59 25.62 -4.18
CA TYR A 4 -10.40 25.05 -2.85
C TYR A 4 -8.98 24.51 -2.70
N MET A 5 -8.34 24.86 -1.60
CA MET A 5 -7.05 24.30 -1.20
C MET A 5 -7.16 23.74 0.22
N ALA A 6 -6.86 22.44 0.37
CA ALA A 6 -6.89 21.80 1.68
C ALA A 6 -5.83 22.36 2.62
N LYS A 7 -6.19 22.56 3.88
CA LYS A 7 -5.28 22.98 4.93
C LYS A 7 -4.97 21.84 5.87
N MET A 8 -3.84 21.88 6.54
CA MET A 8 -3.52 20.95 7.61
C MET A 8 -4.59 21.03 8.71
N GLY A 9 -5.16 19.90 9.06
CA GLY A 9 -6.21 19.80 10.08
C GLY A 9 -7.63 19.79 9.56
N ASP A 10 -7.88 20.21 8.33
CA ASP A 10 -9.23 20.18 7.74
C ASP A 10 -9.62 18.80 7.20
N THR A 11 -8.66 17.88 7.10
CA THR A 11 -8.90 16.56 6.50
C THR A 11 -9.56 15.61 7.47
N VAL A 12 -10.75 15.14 7.13
CA VAL A 12 -11.40 14.03 7.82
C VAL A 12 -10.89 12.72 7.22
N ARG A 13 -10.21 11.92 8.02
CA ARG A 13 -9.64 10.65 7.58
C ARG A 13 -10.60 9.51 7.89
N LYS A 14 -10.89 8.72 6.87
CA LYS A 14 -11.64 7.47 6.99
C LYS A 14 -10.69 6.29 7.07
N TRP A 15 -11.21 5.17 7.53
CA TRP A 15 -10.52 3.89 7.51
C TRP A 15 -11.14 2.98 6.48
N TYR A 16 -10.32 2.43 5.60
CA TYR A 16 -10.74 1.49 4.57
C TYR A 16 -10.02 0.17 4.73
N ILE A 17 -10.73 -0.92 4.45
CA ILE A 17 -10.17 -2.26 4.46
C ILE A 17 -10.22 -2.83 3.03
N LEU A 18 -9.10 -3.35 2.56
CA LEU A 18 -8.95 -3.98 1.26
C LEU A 18 -8.65 -5.46 1.45
N ASP A 19 -9.40 -6.31 0.76
CA ASP A 19 -9.13 -7.75 0.74
C ASP A 19 -8.30 -8.10 -0.50
N ALA A 20 -7.08 -8.58 -0.29
CA ALA A 20 -6.16 -8.97 -1.35
C ALA A 20 -6.31 -10.43 -1.79
N ALA A 21 -7.17 -11.22 -1.13
CA ALA A 21 -7.33 -12.63 -1.44
C ALA A 21 -7.77 -12.86 -2.89
N GLY A 22 -6.98 -13.65 -3.64
CA GLY A 22 -7.28 -13.98 -5.02
C GLY A 22 -7.14 -12.83 -6.02
N LYS A 23 -6.68 -11.67 -5.57
CA LYS A 23 -6.52 -10.46 -6.42
C LYS A 23 -5.05 -10.23 -6.75
N PRO A 24 -4.75 -9.67 -7.94
CA PRO A 24 -3.37 -9.33 -8.28
C PRO A 24 -2.76 -8.35 -7.29
N LEU A 25 -1.53 -8.61 -6.90
CA LEU A 25 -0.78 -7.76 -5.97
C LEU A 25 -0.74 -6.29 -6.43
N GLY A 26 -0.46 -6.08 -7.71
CA GLY A 26 -0.37 -4.73 -8.28
C GLY A 26 -1.69 -3.97 -8.27
N LYS A 27 -2.81 -4.62 -8.55
CA LYS A 27 -4.14 -3.97 -8.53
C LYS A 27 -4.53 -3.53 -7.12
N THR A 28 -4.31 -4.39 -6.13
CA THR A 28 -4.53 -4.03 -4.73
C THR A 28 -3.64 -2.86 -4.30
N ALA A 29 -2.38 -2.87 -4.73
CA ALA A 29 -1.45 -1.79 -4.42
C ALA A 29 -1.86 -0.44 -5.06
N VAL A 30 -2.40 -0.44 -6.28
CA VAL A 30 -2.91 0.78 -6.94
C VAL A 30 -4.04 1.41 -6.13
N VAL A 31 -5.03 0.60 -5.74
CA VAL A 31 -6.17 1.10 -4.95
C VAL A 31 -5.70 1.63 -3.59
N ALA A 32 -4.80 0.92 -2.92
CA ALA A 32 -4.23 1.37 -1.66
C ALA A 32 -3.47 2.70 -1.79
N ALA A 33 -2.67 2.84 -2.84
CA ALA A 33 -1.94 4.08 -3.10
C ALA A 33 -2.87 5.27 -3.36
N ASP A 34 -3.92 5.08 -4.15
CA ASP A 34 -4.92 6.12 -4.42
C ASP A 34 -5.63 6.58 -3.14
N LEU A 35 -6.02 5.64 -2.28
CA LEU A 35 -6.67 5.96 -1.00
C LEU A 35 -5.71 6.67 -0.04
N LEU A 36 -4.46 6.24 0.04
CA LEU A 36 -3.44 6.86 0.89
C LEU A 36 -3.10 8.29 0.46
N ARG A 37 -3.12 8.56 -0.84
CA ARG A 37 -2.90 9.90 -1.38
C ARG A 37 -4.13 10.81 -1.30
N GLY A 38 -5.31 10.22 -1.18
CA GLY A 38 -6.57 10.94 -1.23
C GLY A 38 -7.01 11.36 -2.64
N LYS A 39 -6.47 10.73 -3.68
CA LYS A 39 -6.80 11.05 -5.08
C LYS A 39 -8.29 10.91 -5.44
N ARG A 40 -9.00 10.07 -4.70
CA ARG A 40 -10.43 9.80 -4.95
C ARG A 40 -11.36 10.81 -4.27
N LYS A 41 -10.81 11.70 -3.46
CA LYS A 41 -11.56 12.76 -2.80
C LYS A 41 -11.68 13.98 -3.71
N PRO A 42 -12.86 14.63 -3.77
CA PRO A 42 -13.02 15.88 -4.55
C PRO A 42 -12.14 17.02 -4.03
N GLU A 43 -11.82 17.03 -2.72
CA GLU A 43 -10.96 18.02 -2.09
C GLU A 43 -9.46 17.72 -2.21
N TYR A 44 -9.05 16.76 -3.04
CA TYR A 44 -7.64 16.41 -3.23
C TYR A 44 -6.80 17.62 -3.62
N THR A 45 -5.74 17.86 -2.86
CA THR A 45 -4.78 18.95 -3.08
C THR A 45 -3.36 18.35 -3.07
N PRO A 46 -2.58 18.50 -4.16
CA PRO A 46 -1.27 17.82 -4.28
C PRO A 46 -0.23 18.20 -3.24
N HIS A 47 -0.29 19.42 -2.72
CA HIS A 47 0.68 19.90 -1.72
C HIS A 47 0.29 19.58 -0.27
N ALA A 48 -0.92 19.09 -0.03
CA ALA A 48 -1.44 18.78 1.29
C ALA A 48 -1.70 17.27 1.43
N ASP A 49 -1.60 16.76 2.64
CA ASP A 49 -1.87 15.36 2.94
C ASP A 49 -3.38 15.16 3.19
N CYS A 50 -4.08 14.75 2.14
CA CYS A 50 -5.53 14.54 2.13
C CYS A 50 -5.94 13.06 2.21
N GLY A 51 -5.00 12.14 2.40
CA GLY A 51 -5.25 10.70 2.34
C GLY A 51 -5.98 10.12 3.54
N ASP A 52 -6.41 8.88 3.37
CA ASP A 52 -7.10 8.09 4.39
C ASP A 52 -6.18 7.01 4.98
N ASN A 53 -6.67 6.31 5.99
CA ASN A 53 -6.00 5.14 6.55
C ASN A 53 -6.44 3.89 5.78
N VAL A 54 -5.51 3.01 5.46
CA VAL A 54 -5.76 1.81 4.67
C VAL A 54 -5.27 0.58 5.42
N ILE A 55 -6.12 -0.44 5.46
CA ILE A 55 -5.79 -1.77 5.98
C ILE A 55 -5.89 -2.75 4.81
N ILE A 56 -4.84 -3.54 4.58
CA ILE A 56 -4.85 -4.62 3.60
C ILE A 56 -4.80 -5.95 4.36
N ILE A 57 -5.79 -6.79 4.12
CA ILE A 57 -5.87 -8.13 4.70
C ILE A 57 -5.62 -9.19 3.64
N ASN A 58 -5.30 -10.40 4.07
CA ASN A 58 -5.02 -11.55 3.20
C ASN A 58 -3.89 -11.30 2.18
N ALA A 59 -2.88 -10.52 2.56
CA ALA A 59 -1.75 -10.25 1.67
C ALA A 59 -1.02 -11.53 1.24
N GLY A 60 -1.01 -12.56 2.07
CA GLY A 60 -0.44 -13.88 1.75
C GLY A 60 -1.19 -14.64 0.66
N LYS A 61 -2.45 -14.27 0.40
CA LYS A 61 -3.30 -14.87 -0.63
C LYS A 61 -3.37 -14.04 -1.91
N ALA A 62 -2.62 -12.95 -2.00
CA ALA A 62 -2.53 -12.15 -3.21
C ALA A 62 -1.84 -12.95 -4.33
N VAL A 63 -2.26 -12.70 -5.55
CA VAL A 63 -1.80 -13.46 -6.74
C VAL A 63 -0.74 -12.66 -7.49
N LEU A 64 0.31 -13.35 -7.92
CA LEU A 64 1.29 -12.83 -8.88
C LEU A 64 0.93 -13.36 -10.26
N THR A 65 0.66 -12.47 -11.20
CA THR A 65 0.27 -12.85 -12.57
C THR A 65 1.48 -13.25 -13.41
N GLY A 66 1.26 -14.14 -14.38
CA GLY A 66 2.32 -14.63 -15.27
C GLY A 66 3.39 -15.41 -14.50
N ASN A 67 4.64 -15.26 -14.89
CA ASN A 67 5.78 -15.97 -14.30
C ASN A 67 6.57 -15.11 -13.28
N LYS A 68 5.93 -14.13 -12.67
CA LYS A 68 6.58 -13.21 -11.73
C LYS A 68 7.15 -13.90 -10.50
N GLY A 69 6.50 -14.96 -10.04
CA GLY A 69 6.99 -15.72 -8.89
C GLY A 69 8.43 -16.21 -9.06
N ASN A 70 8.80 -16.61 -10.29
CA ASN A 70 10.14 -17.10 -10.62
C ASN A 70 11.06 -16.02 -11.18
N GLN A 71 10.52 -15.01 -11.87
CA GLN A 71 11.31 -14.00 -12.62
C GLN A 71 11.49 -12.70 -11.88
N LYS A 72 10.61 -12.38 -10.95
CA LYS A 72 10.71 -11.14 -10.18
C LYS A 72 11.47 -11.40 -8.88
N PHE A 73 12.42 -10.49 -8.57
CA PHE A 73 13.26 -10.59 -7.39
C PHE A 73 13.12 -9.35 -6.52
N TYR A 74 13.10 -9.57 -5.21
CA TYR A 74 13.31 -8.52 -4.22
C TYR A 74 14.81 -8.40 -3.96
N ARG A 75 15.39 -7.26 -4.31
CA ARG A 75 16.83 -7.02 -4.24
C ARG A 75 17.16 -6.02 -3.15
N THR A 76 18.18 -6.36 -2.36
CA THR A 76 18.78 -5.47 -1.38
C THR A 76 20.29 -5.49 -1.53
N HIS A 77 20.96 -4.40 -1.17
CA HIS A 77 22.41 -4.30 -1.21
C HIS A 77 22.93 -3.70 0.10
N SER A 78 23.94 -4.32 0.70
CA SER A 78 24.50 -3.88 1.98
C SER A 78 25.43 -2.66 1.87
N GLY A 79 25.84 -2.27 0.66
CA GLY A 79 26.85 -1.25 0.42
C GLY A 79 28.27 -1.77 0.34
N TRP A 80 28.51 -3.05 0.64
CA TRP A 80 29.82 -3.70 0.49
C TRP A 80 29.95 -4.47 -0.82
N VAL A 81 31.17 -4.70 -1.27
CA VAL A 81 31.44 -5.52 -2.45
C VAL A 81 30.85 -6.90 -2.27
N GLY A 82 30.05 -7.39 -3.22
CA GLY A 82 29.37 -8.68 -3.15
C GLY A 82 28.16 -8.71 -2.21
N GLY A 83 27.69 -7.56 -1.74
CA GLY A 83 26.56 -7.45 -0.80
C GLY A 83 25.17 -7.49 -1.42
N LEU A 84 25.03 -7.82 -2.70
CA LEU A 84 23.73 -7.96 -3.35
C LEU A 84 23.00 -9.22 -2.85
N LYS A 85 21.77 -9.05 -2.38
CA LYS A 85 20.88 -10.16 -2.00
C LYS A 85 19.66 -10.14 -2.88
N GLU A 86 19.30 -11.28 -3.42
CA GLU A 86 18.13 -11.46 -4.29
C GLU A 86 17.23 -12.56 -3.73
N THR A 87 15.96 -12.24 -3.54
CA THR A 87 14.95 -13.20 -3.10
C THR A 87 13.87 -13.32 -4.17
N PRO A 88 13.61 -14.52 -4.73
CA PRO A 88 12.49 -14.71 -5.65
C PRO A 88 11.15 -14.34 -4.99
N TYR A 89 10.26 -13.72 -5.74
CA TYR A 89 8.96 -13.31 -5.17
C TYR A 89 8.11 -14.47 -4.67
N ARG A 90 8.25 -15.67 -5.23
CA ARG A 90 7.57 -16.88 -4.72
C ARG A 90 7.93 -17.14 -3.25
N LEU A 91 9.21 -17.02 -2.89
CA LEU A 91 9.68 -17.19 -1.51
C LEU A 91 9.29 -16.00 -0.65
N LEU A 92 9.39 -14.78 -1.18
CA LEU A 92 8.99 -13.57 -0.48
C LEU A 92 7.50 -13.60 -0.09
N MET A 93 6.64 -14.06 -0.99
CA MET A 93 5.20 -14.20 -0.72
C MET A 93 4.88 -15.28 0.32
N GLN A 94 5.71 -16.30 0.44
CA GLN A 94 5.56 -17.33 1.48
C GLN A 94 6.02 -16.83 2.85
N ASP A 95 7.16 -16.17 2.90
CA ASP A 95 7.80 -15.78 4.16
C ASP A 95 7.32 -14.42 4.66
N LYS A 96 7.25 -13.42 3.77
CA LYS A 96 6.94 -12.02 4.12
C LYS A 96 6.02 -11.36 3.09
N PRO A 97 4.76 -11.81 2.98
CA PRO A 97 3.83 -11.23 2.02
C PRO A 97 3.52 -9.75 2.30
N GLU A 98 3.56 -9.34 3.55
CA GLU A 98 3.37 -7.93 3.95
C GLU A 98 4.45 -7.03 3.35
N LEU A 99 5.71 -7.50 3.34
CA LEU A 99 6.81 -6.75 2.73
C LEU A 99 6.62 -6.60 1.22
N ALA A 100 6.20 -7.66 0.53
CA ALA A 100 5.93 -7.62 -0.90
C ALA A 100 4.84 -6.60 -1.23
N MET A 101 3.75 -6.58 -0.49
CA MET A 101 2.66 -5.63 -0.66
C MET A 101 3.11 -4.19 -0.34
N ARG A 102 3.86 -4.00 0.74
CA ARG A 102 4.39 -2.68 1.14
C ARG A 102 5.32 -2.09 0.08
N VAL A 103 6.20 -2.89 -0.49
CA VAL A 103 7.11 -2.48 -1.57
C VAL A 103 6.31 -2.08 -2.82
N ALA A 104 5.26 -2.84 -3.17
CA ALA A 104 4.39 -2.52 -4.30
C ALA A 104 3.67 -1.18 -4.11
N VAL A 105 3.08 -0.95 -2.95
CA VAL A 105 2.39 0.32 -2.63
C VAL A 105 3.38 1.49 -2.63
N ARG A 106 4.53 1.32 -1.99
CA ARG A 106 5.57 2.35 -1.93
C ARG A 106 6.08 2.75 -3.32
N GLY A 107 6.23 1.78 -4.23
CA GLY A 107 6.64 2.03 -5.61
C GLY A 107 5.63 2.85 -6.42
N MET A 108 4.35 2.81 -6.03
CA MET A 108 3.26 3.55 -6.67
C MET A 108 2.99 4.91 -6.03
N MET A 109 3.65 5.21 -4.92
CA MET A 109 3.55 6.51 -4.26
C MET A 109 4.62 7.47 -4.79
N PRO A 110 4.36 8.79 -4.82
CA PRO A 110 5.40 9.76 -5.15
C PRO A 110 6.54 9.70 -4.13
N LYS A 111 7.75 10.04 -4.56
CA LYS A 111 8.95 9.97 -3.71
C LYS A 111 9.21 11.31 -3.04
N ASN A 112 8.42 11.61 -2.02
CA ASN A 112 8.51 12.86 -1.26
C ASN A 112 8.14 12.63 0.21
N THR A 113 8.19 13.71 1.02
CA THR A 113 7.88 13.66 2.45
C THR A 113 6.42 13.32 2.71
N LEU A 114 5.49 13.80 1.89
CA LEU A 114 4.05 13.49 2.02
C LEU A 114 3.80 11.99 1.88
N SER A 115 4.50 11.32 0.97
CA SER A 115 4.39 9.86 0.79
C SER A 115 4.91 9.08 1.99
N LYS A 116 5.97 9.54 2.63
CA LYS A 116 6.46 8.92 3.88
C LYS A 116 5.40 8.97 4.97
N ASN A 117 4.76 10.11 5.13
CA ASN A 117 3.67 10.28 6.10
C ASN A 117 2.46 9.43 5.74
N SER A 118 2.14 9.31 4.45
CA SER A 118 1.05 8.48 3.96
C SER A 118 1.31 6.99 4.20
N MET A 119 2.54 6.52 4.00
CA MET A 119 2.92 5.12 4.24
C MET A 119 2.79 4.72 5.72
N ALA A 120 2.89 5.65 6.64
CA ALA A 120 2.65 5.39 8.07
C ALA A 120 1.18 5.02 8.37
N ARG A 121 0.25 5.38 7.50
CA ARG A 121 -1.17 5.04 7.62
C ARG A 121 -1.57 3.74 6.94
N LEU A 122 -0.61 3.03 6.36
CA LEU A 122 -0.82 1.74 5.72
C LEU A 122 -0.53 0.61 6.70
N HIS A 123 -1.53 -0.25 6.90
CA HIS A 123 -1.43 -1.45 7.73
C HIS A 123 -1.66 -2.68 6.85
N ILE A 124 -0.75 -3.62 6.86
CA ILE A 124 -0.81 -4.82 6.02
C ILE A 124 -0.75 -6.04 6.90
N TYR A 125 -1.64 -6.98 6.66
CA TYR A 125 -1.73 -8.26 7.38
C TYR A 125 -1.75 -9.42 6.39
N ALA A 126 -0.98 -10.46 6.70
CA ALA A 126 -0.92 -11.67 5.87
C ALA A 126 -2.24 -12.43 5.88
N ASP A 127 -2.93 -12.43 7.01
CA ASP A 127 -4.19 -13.12 7.23
C ASP A 127 -5.39 -12.15 7.26
N ALA A 128 -6.58 -12.68 7.54
CA ALA A 128 -7.80 -11.88 7.65
C ALA A 128 -7.92 -11.11 8.98
N ASN A 129 -7.11 -11.45 9.97
CA ASN A 129 -7.14 -10.80 11.28
C ASN A 129 -6.39 -9.46 11.23
N PHE A 130 -7.01 -8.42 11.77
CA PHE A 130 -6.40 -7.09 11.89
C PHE A 130 -6.68 -6.48 13.26
N GLU A 131 -5.82 -5.57 13.69
CA GLU A 131 -5.86 -5.00 15.03
C GLU A 131 -6.79 -3.78 15.16
N GLN A 132 -7.06 -3.08 14.05
CA GLN A 132 -7.79 -1.81 14.02
C GLN A 132 -9.31 -1.97 13.99
N GLN A 133 -9.87 -2.87 14.79
CA GLN A 133 -11.32 -3.13 14.81
C GLN A 133 -12.12 -1.97 15.43
N ALA A 134 -11.54 -1.28 16.39
CA ALA A 134 -12.18 -0.15 17.07
C ALA A 134 -12.49 1.02 16.14
N GLN A 135 -11.70 1.19 15.08
CA GLN A 135 -11.86 2.23 14.07
C GLN A 135 -13.01 1.96 13.08
N LYS A 136 -13.60 0.75 13.10
CA LYS A 136 -14.71 0.33 12.24
C LYS A 136 -14.42 0.64 10.76
N PRO A 137 -13.39 0.01 10.15
CA PRO A 137 -13.03 0.30 8.78
C PRO A 137 -14.14 -0.09 7.80
N GLU A 138 -14.34 0.75 6.78
CA GLU A 138 -15.28 0.48 5.71
C GLU A 138 -14.64 -0.44 4.66
N ALA A 139 -15.38 -1.44 4.19
CA ALA A 139 -14.91 -2.30 3.11
C ALA A 139 -14.85 -1.52 1.80
N TYR A 140 -13.72 -1.63 1.10
CA TYR A 140 -13.51 -1.04 -0.22
C TYR A 140 -13.20 -2.14 -1.24
N VAL A 141 -13.94 -2.16 -2.34
CA VAL A 141 -13.79 -3.20 -3.36
C VAL A 141 -12.59 -2.90 -4.26
N VAL A 142 -11.72 -3.88 -4.43
CA VAL A 142 -10.62 -3.86 -5.41
C VAL A 142 -11.11 -4.49 -6.71
N ASP A 143 -11.13 -3.73 -7.77
CA ASP A 143 -11.52 -4.21 -9.09
C ASP A 143 -10.36 -4.87 -9.85
#